data_e18dfd62e8473d07d18f9dad74c30119
#
_entry.id   e18dfd62e8473d07d18f9dad74c30119
#
_cell.length_a   1.000
_cell.length_b   1.000
_cell.length_c   1.000
_cell.angle_alpha   90.00
_cell.angle_beta   90.00
_cell.angle_gamma   90.00
#
_symmetry.space_group_name_H-M   'P 1'
#
loop_
_entity.id
_entity.type
_entity.pdbx_description
1 polymer ?
#
loop_
_entity_poly.entity_id
_entity_poly.type
_entity_poly.pdbx_seq_one_letter_code
_entity_poly.pdbx_strand_id
1 'polypeptide(L)'
;MNIFIDKSLLGGMSGVFIPIAKANNPNMGEKYDPNKPIRWILYFDACNLYVWSMSQYLPIGGFMWVEVSSIDDWTEFILNQKDEQDVGYMFEVDLEYPEELHDLHDAYPLAPEKIKIKEEYLSEYQKELGRGCGVKFGAEKLCVTLNDKENTLSIIET
;
A
#
# COMPACT_ATOMS: atom_id res chain seq x y z
N MET A 1 8.33 20.81 9.46
CA MET A 1 7.25 20.01 10.05
C MET A 1 6.04 19.92 9.12
N ASN A 2 5.32 21.00 8.75
CA ASN A 2 4.13 20.91 7.89
C ASN A 2 4.37 20.16 6.58
N ILE A 3 5.47 20.46 5.88
CA ILE A 3 5.82 19.75 4.61
C ILE A 3 6.08 18.26 4.85
N PHE A 4 6.65 17.91 5.99
CA PHE A 4 6.88 16.51 6.37
C PHE A 4 5.55 15.79 6.57
N ILE A 5 4.63 16.39 7.33
CA ILE A 5 3.28 15.83 7.54
C ILE A 5 2.52 15.72 6.22
N ASP A 6 2.52 16.76 5.36
CA ASP A 6 1.86 16.72 4.06
C ASP A 6 2.37 15.57 3.16
N LYS A 7 3.67 15.28 3.20
CA LYS A 7 4.25 14.18 2.45
C LYS A 7 3.83 12.80 2.97
N SER A 8 3.58 12.67 4.27
CA SER A 8 3.15 11.41 4.90
C SER A 8 1.70 11.06 4.60
N LEU A 9 0.89 12.03 4.18
CA LEU A 9 -0.49 11.80 3.79
C LEU A 9 -0.53 11.20 2.38
N LEU A 10 -0.65 9.89 2.32
CA LEU A 10 -0.83 9.16 1.08
C LEU A 10 -2.33 8.91 0.86
N GLY A 11 -2.79 9.13 -0.37
CA GLY A 11 -4.14 8.76 -0.77
C GLY A 11 -4.29 7.24 -0.86
N GLY A 12 -5.56 6.77 -0.86
CA GLY A 12 -5.84 5.37 -1.13
C GLY A 12 -5.43 4.98 -2.55
N MET A 13 -5.02 3.73 -2.69
CA MET A 13 -4.68 3.15 -3.97
C MET A 13 -5.72 2.10 -4.34
N SER A 14 -6.12 2.07 -5.61
CA SER A 14 -6.94 1.00 -6.16
C SER A 14 -6.35 0.48 -7.45
N GLY A 15 -6.43 -0.83 -7.65
CA GLY A 15 -5.88 -1.48 -8.83
C GLY A 15 -6.37 -2.91 -8.96
N VAL A 16 -6.08 -3.50 -10.11
CA VAL A 16 -6.30 -4.92 -10.35
C VAL A 16 -4.94 -5.61 -10.31
N PHE A 17 -4.65 -6.27 -9.19
CA PHE A 17 -3.37 -6.96 -9.00
C PHE A 17 -3.39 -8.36 -9.62
N ILE A 18 -4.54 -9.06 -9.57
CA ILE A 18 -4.76 -10.35 -10.21
C ILE A 18 -5.80 -10.18 -11.31
N PRO A 19 -5.39 -10.13 -12.59
CA PRO A 19 -6.30 -9.81 -13.71
C PRO A 19 -7.41 -10.84 -13.92
N ILE A 20 -7.15 -12.10 -13.57
CA ILE A 20 -8.09 -13.22 -13.81
C ILE A 20 -8.17 -14.10 -12.57
N ALA A 21 -9.39 -14.26 -12.04
CA ALA A 21 -9.70 -15.24 -11.02
C ALA A 21 -10.78 -16.20 -11.54
N LYS A 22 -10.62 -17.51 -11.27
CA LYS A 22 -11.60 -18.54 -11.60
C LYS A 22 -12.01 -19.26 -10.33
N ALA A 23 -13.31 -19.28 -10.07
CA ALA A 23 -13.88 -20.11 -9.01
C ALA A 23 -13.81 -21.60 -9.39
N ASN A 24 -13.72 -22.46 -8.40
CA ASN A 24 -13.92 -23.90 -8.51
C ASN A 24 -14.45 -24.41 -7.17
N ASN A 25 -15.76 -24.58 -7.05
CA ASN A 25 -16.37 -25.03 -5.80
C ASN A 25 -17.66 -25.83 -6.08
N PRO A 26 -18.14 -26.64 -5.13
CA PRO A 26 -19.29 -27.50 -5.30
C PRO A 26 -20.60 -26.79 -5.71
N ASN A 27 -20.75 -25.50 -5.41
CA ASN A 27 -21.95 -24.75 -5.78
C ASN A 27 -22.02 -24.42 -7.28
N MET A 28 -20.96 -24.71 -8.05
CA MET A 28 -20.93 -24.50 -9.49
C MET A 28 -21.61 -25.63 -10.31
N GLY A 29 -22.10 -26.67 -9.63
CA GLY A 29 -22.76 -27.80 -10.27
C GLY A 29 -21.85 -28.51 -11.30
N GLU A 30 -22.30 -28.61 -12.53
CA GLU A 30 -21.58 -29.30 -13.62
C GLU A 30 -20.21 -28.65 -13.97
N LYS A 31 -19.98 -27.40 -13.59
CA LYS A 31 -18.72 -26.70 -13.85
C LYS A 31 -17.66 -26.93 -12.75
N TYR A 32 -18.05 -27.64 -11.70
CA TYR A 32 -17.12 -27.98 -10.62
C TYR A 32 -16.21 -29.14 -11.03
N ASP A 33 -14.90 -28.94 -10.85
CA ASP A 33 -13.90 -29.98 -11.10
C ASP A 33 -13.33 -30.46 -9.75
N PRO A 34 -13.68 -31.66 -9.26
CA PRO A 34 -13.23 -32.17 -7.97
C PRO A 34 -11.72 -32.48 -7.92
N ASN A 35 -11.04 -32.53 -9.07
CA ASN A 35 -9.60 -32.79 -9.15
C ASN A 35 -8.77 -31.52 -9.00
N LYS A 36 -9.41 -30.35 -8.93
CA LYS A 36 -8.74 -29.06 -8.73
C LYS A 36 -8.98 -28.50 -7.33
N PRO A 37 -8.09 -27.67 -6.82
CA PRO A 37 -8.28 -27.00 -5.55
C PRO A 37 -9.59 -26.23 -5.49
N ILE A 38 -10.29 -26.31 -4.36
CA ILE A 38 -11.50 -25.53 -4.13
C ILE A 38 -11.13 -24.05 -4.05
N ARG A 39 -11.81 -23.23 -4.85
CA ARG A 39 -11.62 -21.76 -4.90
C ARG A 39 -12.96 -21.06 -4.91
N TRP A 40 -13.09 -20.07 -4.04
CA TRP A 40 -14.23 -19.17 -3.95
C TRP A 40 -13.82 -17.78 -4.43
N ILE A 41 -14.73 -17.09 -5.10
CA ILE A 41 -14.59 -15.66 -5.36
C ILE A 41 -15.55 -14.97 -4.43
N LEU A 42 -15.01 -14.10 -3.57
CA LEU A 42 -15.78 -13.31 -2.61
C LEU A 42 -15.67 -11.85 -3.00
N TYR A 43 -16.77 -11.13 -2.90
CA TYR A 43 -16.82 -9.69 -3.04
C TYR A 43 -17.11 -9.07 -1.67
N PHE A 44 -16.24 -8.19 -1.23
CA PHE A 44 -16.40 -7.46 0.01
C PHE A 44 -16.37 -5.98 -0.26
N ASP A 45 -17.19 -5.25 0.46
CA ASP A 45 -17.21 -3.79 0.47
C ASP A 45 -17.26 -3.30 1.92
N ALA A 46 -16.46 -2.28 2.23
CA ALA A 46 -16.42 -1.70 3.55
C ALA A 46 -17.53 -0.63 3.66
N CYS A 47 -18.62 -0.99 4.34
CA CYS A 47 -19.72 -0.05 4.57
C CYS A 47 -19.25 1.12 5.43
N ASN A 48 -19.53 2.33 4.94
CA ASN A 48 -19.33 3.58 5.70
C ASN A 48 -17.87 3.84 6.14
N LEU A 49 -16.92 3.50 5.29
CA LEU A 49 -15.47 3.56 5.59
C LEU A 49 -15.01 4.96 6.02
N TYR A 50 -15.55 6.02 5.42
CA TYR A 50 -15.18 7.40 5.79
C TYR A 50 -15.58 7.74 7.23
N VAL A 51 -16.77 7.35 7.67
CA VAL A 51 -17.20 7.60 9.05
C VAL A 51 -16.39 6.75 10.03
N TRP A 52 -16.08 5.51 9.65
CA TRP A 52 -15.20 4.66 10.45
C TRP A 52 -13.80 5.31 10.60
N SER A 53 -13.17 5.76 9.52
CA SER A 53 -11.88 6.46 9.58
C SER A 53 -11.92 7.71 10.45
N MET A 54 -13.01 8.52 10.34
CA MET A 54 -13.16 9.72 11.16
C MET A 54 -13.42 9.43 12.65
N SER A 55 -13.80 8.22 12.98
CA SER A 55 -14.01 7.79 14.37
C SER A 55 -12.73 7.23 15.03
N GLN A 56 -11.67 7.04 14.26
CA GLN A 56 -10.38 6.60 14.79
C GLN A 56 -9.64 7.74 15.48
N TYR A 57 -8.67 7.39 16.28
CA TYR A 57 -7.79 8.37 16.90
C TYR A 57 -7.01 9.11 15.83
N LEU A 58 -6.96 10.43 15.93
CA LEU A 58 -6.24 11.30 15.00
C LEU A 58 -5.32 12.24 15.77
N PRO A 59 -4.15 12.57 15.22
CA PRO A 59 -3.26 13.54 15.85
C PRO A 59 -3.94 14.91 15.92
N ILE A 60 -4.05 15.46 17.13
CA ILE A 60 -4.71 16.76 17.37
C ILE A 60 -3.74 17.92 17.49
N GLY A 61 -2.44 17.66 17.58
CA GLY A 61 -1.41 18.70 17.70
C GLY A 61 -0.24 18.26 18.58
N GLY A 62 0.56 19.22 19.03
CA GLY A 62 1.72 18.95 19.85
C GLY A 62 2.90 18.36 19.09
N PHE A 63 2.96 18.54 17.77
CA PHE A 63 4.03 17.99 16.94
C PHE A 63 5.40 18.50 17.34
N MET A 64 6.32 17.59 17.61
CA MET A 64 7.71 17.86 17.98
C MET A 64 8.65 16.93 17.22
N TRP A 65 9.86 17.42 16.93
CA TRP A 65 10.93 16.56 16.44
C TRP A 65 11.49 15.71 17.58
N VAL A 66 11.70 14.45 17.32
CA VAL A 66 12.36 13.52 18.25
C VAL A 66 13.83 13.42 17.86
N GLU A 67 14.73 13.55 18.84
CA GLU A 67 16.16 13.34 18.61
C GLU A 67 16.44 11.86 18.36
N VAL A 68 17.04 11.56 17.19
CA VAL A 68 17.33 10.18 16.77
C VAL A 68 18.20 9.45 17.79
N SER A 69 19.12 10.14 18.43
CA SER A 69 20.00 9.59 19.46
C SER A 69 19.32 9.29 20.80
N SER A 70 18.06 9.64 20.96
CA SER A 70 17.31 9.42 22.22
C SER A 70 16.78 7.99 22.37
N ILE A 71 16.86 7.19 21.33
CA ILE A 71 16.35 5.81 21.28
C ILE A 71 17.48 4.90 20.80
N ASP A 72 17.82 3.91 21.63
CA ASP A 72 18.94 2.99 21.35
C ASP A 72 18.60 1.98 20.26
N ASP A 73 17.37 1.46 20.25
CA ASP A 73 16.86 0.51 19.25
C ASP A 73 15.53 1.00 18.68
N TRP A 74 15.59 1.58 17.50
CA TRP A 74 14.42 2.07 16.79
C TRP A 74 13.49 0.96 16.31
N THR A 75 14.03 -0.20 15.96
CA THR A 75 13.23 -1.33 15.52
C THR A 75 12.38 -1.86 16.66
N GLU A 76 12.99 -2.10 17.82
CA GLU A 76 12.25 -2.51 19.01
C GLU A 76 11.23 -1.44 19.44
N PHE A 77 11.65 -0.18 19.40
CA PHE A 77 10.76 0.94 19.72
C PHE A 77 9.51 0.96 18.83
N ILE A 78 9.67 0.85 17.49
CA ILE A 78 8.58 0.87 16.52
C ILE A 78 7.65 -0.33 16.75
N LEU A 79 8.20 -1.53 16.93
CA LEU A 79 7.40 -2.75 17.11
C LEU A 79 6.62 -2.79 18.43
N ASN A 80 7.02 -2.00 19.41
CA ASN A 80 6.32 -1.88 20.70
C ASN A 80 5.25 -0.77 20.73
N GLN A 81 5.08 -0.01 19.66
CA GLN A 81 3.99 0.98 19.60
C GLN A 81 2.62 0.29 19.57
N LYS A 82 1.63 0.95 20.11
CA LYS A 82 0.25 0.47 20.14
C LYS A 82 -0.62 1.36 19.26
N ASP A 83 -1.68 0.80 18.72
CA ASP A 83 -2.63 1.53 17.89
C ASP A 83 -3.40 2.60 18.68
N GLU A 84 -3.55 2.42 19.99
CA GLU A 84 -4.23 3.36 20.88
C GLU A 84 -3.27 3.85 21.97
N GLN A 85 -2.74 5.05 21.78
CA GLN A 85 -1.84 5.69 22.75
C GLN A 85 -1.93 7.22 22.66
N ASP A 86 -1.44 7.91 23.72
CA ASP A 86 -1.54 9.38 23.80
C ASP A 86 -0.57 10.10 22.86
N VAL A 87 0.47 9.43 22.40
CA VAL A 87 1.53 10.00 21.53
C VAL A 87 1.75 9.09 20.33
N GLY A 88 1.50 9.60 19.13
CA GLY A 88 1.81 8.92 17.88
C GLY A 88 3.13 9.38 17.27
N TYR A 89 3.64 8.59 16.34
CA TYR A 89 4.92 8.84 15.69
C TYR A 89 4.80 8.80 14.18
N MET A 90 5.55 9.69 13.52
CA MET A 90 5.73 9.70 12.08
C MET A 90 7.21 9.47 11.79
N PHE A 91 7.51 8.48 10.96
CA PHE A 91 8.87 8.09 10.61
C PHE A 91 9.14 8.31 9.13
N GLU A 92 10.34 8.75 8.83
CA GLU A 92 10.92 8.68 7.49
C GLU A 92 11.98 7.58 7.53
N VAL A 93 11.76 6.52 6.77
CA VAL A 93 12.55 5.29 6.82
C VAL A 93 12.90 4.80 5.43
N ASP A 94 14.01 4.09 5.34
CA ASP A 94 14.31 3.26 4.19
C ASP A 94 13.83 1.83 4.49
N LEU A 95 13.12 1.24 3.54
CA LEU A 95 12.55 -0.10 3.68
C LEU A 95 13.21 -1.03 2.67
N GLU A 96 13.86 -2.06 3.16
CA GLU A 96 14.30 -3.19 2.36
C GLU A 96 13.10 -4.09 2.06
N TYR A 97 12.99 -4.54 0.81
CA TYR A 97 11.95 -5.46 0.37
C TYR A 97 12.57 -6.80 -0.03
N PRO A 98 12.80 -7.72 0.92
CA PRO A 98 13.51 -8.98 0.67
C PRO A 98 12.82 -9.85 -0.38
N GLU A 99 13.60 -10.52 -1.22
CA GLU A 99 13.08 -11.39 -2.29
C GLU A 99 12.17 -12.51 -1.79
N GLU A 100 12.37 -12.99 -0.57
CA GLU A 100 11.51 -14.01 0.05
C GLU A 100 10.05 -13.56 0.25
N LEU A 101 9.81 -12.25 0.30
CA LEU A 101 8.48 -11.67 0.42
C LEU A 101 7.81 -11.39 -0.92
N HIS A 102 8.53 -11.46 -2.04
CA HIS A 102 7.99 -11.09 -3.35
C HIS A 102 6.82 -11.98 -3.75
N ASP A 103 6.95 -13.30 -3.62
CA ASP A 103 5.88 -14.26 -3.95
C ASP A 103 4.68 -14.15 -3.01
N LEU A 104 4.91 -13.74 -1.75
CA LEU A 104 3.85 -13.55 -0.77
C LEU A 104 3.04 -12.28 -1.02
N HIS A 105 3.73 -11.23 -1.46
CA HIS A 105 3.18 -9.89 -1.63
C HIS A 105 2.91 -9.52 -3.10
N ASP A 106 3.05 -10.43 -4.06
CA ASP A 106 2.86 -10.16 -5.48
C ASP A 106 1.47 -9.60 -5.80
N ALA A 107 0.45 -10.13 -5.10
CA ALA A 107 -0.93 -9.70 -5.24
C ALA A 107 -1.26 -8.39 -4.50
N TYR A 108 -0.48 -8.02 -3.52
CA TYR A 108 -0.67 -6.81 -2.73
C TYR A 108 0.64 -6.31 -2.11
N PRO A 109 1.52 -5.69 -2.91
CA PRO A 109 2.75 -5.11 -2.38
C PRO A 109 2.47 -4.03 -1.34
N LEU A 110 3.31 -3.96 -0.32
CA LEU A 110 3.18 -3.01 0.79
C LEU A 110 3.95 -1.72 0.51
N ALA A 111 3.71 -0.70 1.35
CA ALA A 111 4.39 0.58 1.31
C ALA A 111 4.33 1.26 -0.08
N PRO A 112 3.17 1.82 -0.44
CA PRO A 112 3.02 2.55 -1.70
C PRO A 112 3.93 3.78 -1.75
N GLU A 113 4.49 4.04 -2.92
CA GLU A 113 5.42 5.13 -3.18
C GLU A 113 4.97 5.99 -4.37
N LYS A 114 5.32 7.27 -4.35
CA LYS A 114 5.10 8.17 -5.48
C LYS A 114 6.27 8.07 -6.44
N ILE A 115 6.05 7.45 -7.59
CA ILE A 115 7.08 7.31 -8.62
C ILE A 115 6.66 7.97 -9.94
N LYS A 116 7.65 8.47 -10.64
CA LYS A 116 7.47 8.99 -11.98
C LYS A 116 7.44 7.83 -12.97
N ILE A 117 6.27 7.59 -13.57
CA ILE A 117 6.11 6.50 -14.53
C ILE A 117 6.90 6.78 -15.79
N LYS A 118 7.94 5.99 -16.03
CA LYS A 118 8.71 6.05 -17.26
C LYS A 118 8.04 5.20 -18.33
N GLU A 119 8.22 5.61 -19.59
CA GLU A 119 7.63 4.88 -20.73
C GLU A 119 8.14 3.43 -20.81
N GLU A 120 9.36 3.15 -20.35
CA GLU A 120 9.95 1.81 -20.30
C GLU A 120 9.22 0.83 -19.36
N TYR A 121 8.47 1.35 -18.35
CA TYR A 121 7.68 0.52 -17.42
C TYR A 121 6.35 0.05 -18.02
N LEU A 122 5.98 0.58 -19.17
CA LEU A 122 4.69 0.33 -19.80
C LEU A 122 4.82 -0.76 -20.87
N SER A 123 3.82 -1.62 -20.95
CA SER A 123 3.70 -2.56 -22.06
C SER A 123 3.43 -1.82 -23.36
N GLU A 124 3.74 -2.44 -24.50
CA GLU A 124 3.46 -1.83 -25.83
C GLU A 124 1.97 -1.48 -25.99
N TYR A 125 1.08 -2.33 -25.50
CA TYR A 125 -0.36 -2.06 -25.48
C TYR A 125 -0.70 -0.78 -24.70
N GLN A 126 -0.12 -0.60 -23.51
CA GLN A 126 -0.35 0.60 -22.68
C GLN A 126 0.20 1.85 -23.37
N LYS A 127 1.37 1.75 -24.02
CA LYS A 127 1.95 2.86 -24.80
C LYS A 127 1.05 3.26 -25.98
N GLU A 128 0.56 2.28 -26.73
CA GLU A 128 -0.32 2.50 -27.86
C GLU A 128 -1.66 3.14 -27.42
N LEU A 129 -2.27 2.59 -26.38
CA LEU A 129 -3.50 3.13 -25.81
C LEU A 129 -3.29 4.55 -25.28
N GLY A 130 -2.20 4.80 -24.56
CA GLY A 130 -1.87 6.11 -24.03
C GLY A 130 -1.67 7.16 -25.15
N ARG A 131 -0.97 6.80 -26.21
CA ARG A 131 -0.80 7.68 -27.38
C ARG A 131 -2.15 7.96 -28.07
N GLY A 132 -2.98 6.93 -28.23
CA GLY A 132 -4.32 7.08 -28.81
C GLY A 132 -5.25 7.97 -27.97
N CYS A 133 -5.09 7.97 -26.65
CA CYS A 133 -5.84 8.83 -25.73
C CYS A 133 -5.20 10.20 -25.49
N GLY A 134 -4.05 10.52 -26.12
CA GLY A 134 -3.33 11.77 -25.92
C GLY A 134 -2.70 11.93 -24.52
N VAL A 135 -2.43 10.82 -23.85
CA VAL A 135 -1.81 10.83 -22.51
C VAL A 135 -0.33 11.18 -22.60
N LYS A 136 0.12 12.13 -21.79
CA LYS A 136 1.55 12.42 -21.64
C LYS A 136 2.16 11.44 -20.63
N PHE A 137 3.17 10.71 -21.07
CA PHE A 137 3.95 9.84 -20.17
C PHE A 137 4.84 10.68 -19.24
N GLY A 138 5.28 10.06 -18.13
CA GLY A 138 6.14 10.71 -17.16
C GLY A 138 5.39 11.42 -16.02
N ALA A 139 4.10 11.17 -15.87
CA ALA A 139 3.36 11.62 -14.69
C ALA A 139 3.80 10.86 -13.44
N GLU A 140 3.84 11.58 -12.31
CA GLU A 140 4.01 10.96 -11.00
C GLU A 140 2.71 10.27 -10.57
N LYS A 141 2.83 9.05 -10.09
CA LYS A 141 1.71 8.22 -9.64
C LYS A 141 2.05 7.51 -8.34
N LEU A 142 1.04 7.31 -7.52
CA LEU A 142 1.15 6.42 -6.38
C LEU A 142 1.12 4.98 -6.90
N CYS A 143 2.17 4.23 -6.63
CA CYS A 143 2.34 2.86 -7.09
C CYS A 143 2.74 1.96 -5.94
N VAL A 144 2.44 0.68 -6.05
CA VAL A 144 3.01 -0.37 -5.21
C VAL A 144 4.00 -1.18 -6.03
N THR A 145 5.17 -1.36 -5.50
CA THR A 145 6.25 -2.13 -6.13
C THR A 145 6.87 -3.06 -5.10
N LEU A 146 7.61 -4.06 -5.57
CA LEU A 146 8.40 -4.98 -4.75
C LEU A 146 9.86 -4.51 -4.61
N ASN A 147 10.14 -3.27 -4.98
CA ASN A 147 11.48 -2.69 -4.84
C ASN A 147 11.70 -2.18 -3.42
N ASP A 148 12.96 -2.02 -3.04
CA ASP A 148 13.34 -1.26 -1.86
C ASP A 148 12.82 0.17 -1.95
N LYS A 149 12.52 0.76 -0.81
CA LYS A 149 11.94 2.11 -0.71
C LYS A 149 12.91 3.03 0.03
N GLU A 150 13.15 4.19 -0.52
CA GLU A 150 13.95 5.24 0.12
C GLU A 150 13.05 6.39 0.57
N ASN A 151 13.38 6.97 1.73
CA ASN A 151 12.67 8.13 2.30
C ASN A 151 11.15 7.94 2.38
N THR A 152 10.72 6.74 2.72
CA THR A 152 9.30 6.41 2.87
C THR A 152 8.79 6.98 4.18
N LEU A 153 7.70 7.76 4.10
CA LEU A 153 7.04 8.30 5.28
C LEU A 153 5.95 7.32 5.74
N SER A 154 6.09 6.85 6.96
CA SER A 154 5.13 5.98 7.63
C SER A 154 4.55 6.68 8.85
N ILE A 155 3.24 6.58 9.01
CA ILE A 155 2.54 6.98 10.23
C ILE A 155 2.24 5.71 11.00
N ILE A 156 2.67 5.65 12.25
CA ILE A 156 2.13 4.69 13.19
C ILE A 156 0.90 5.37 13.77
N GLU A 157 -0.26 4.91 13.32
CA GLU A 157 -1.54 5.40 13.79
C GLU A 157 -1.67 5.09 15.28
N THR A 158 -2.12 6.09 16.00
CA THR A 158 -2.36 6.04 17.45
C THR A 158 -3.84 5.92 17.72
#